data_ddca09ad85b3a9321453cc68dc328956
#
_entry.id   ddca09ad85b3a9321453cc68dc328956
#
_cell.length_a   1.000
_cell.length_b   1.000
_cell.length_c   1.000
_cell.angle_alpha   90.00
_cell.angle_beta   90.00
_cell.angle_gamma   90.00
#
_symmetry.space_group_name_H-M   'P 1'
#
loop_
_entity.id
_entity.type
_entity.pdbx_description
1 polymer ?
#
loop_
_entity_poly.entity_id
_entity_poly.type
_entity_poly.pdbx_seq_one_letter_code
_entity_poly.pdbx_strand_id
1 'polypeptide(L)' 'MLYQKKAIMQESSVLWEIKIPWHNQDNNWWNETCADVVAVFGLPGERYTYHPRYEDMAFYFNSKKDYQLCKILLSDRI' A
#
# COMPACT_ATOMS: atom_id res chain seq x y z
N MET A 1 -5.10 -4.54 -32.91
CA MET A 1 -5.06 -4.60 -32.55
C MET A 1 -5.00 -4.59 -31.67
N LEU A 2 -4.91 -4.36 -31.44
CA LEU A 2 -4.92 -4.39 -30.70
C LEU A 2 -4.72 -4.18 -29.86
N TYR A 3 -4.41 -3.99 -29.59
CA TYR A 3 -4.23 -3.80 -28.90
C TYR A 3 -3.70 -3.57 -28.22
N GLN A 4 -3.35 -3.57 -28.26
CA GLN A 4 -2.74 -3.39 -27.75
C GLN A 4 -2.61 -2.88 -27.00
N LYS A 5 -2.79 -2.55 -27.28
CA LYS A 5 -2.58 -2.05 -26.66
C LYS A 5 -2.45 -2.16 -25.69
N LYS A 6 -2.48 -2.50 -25.62
CA LYS A 6 -2.18 -3.08 -24.62
C LYS A 6 -1.05 -2.70 -23.73
N ALA A 7 -0.09 -2.35 -24.07
CA ALA A 7 1.11 -1.90 -23.40
C ALA A 7 0.82 -0.78 -22.44
N ILE A 8 -0.04 0.06 -22.85
CA ILE A 8 -0.42 1.21 -22.03
C ILE A 8 -1.01 0.76 -20.72
N MET A 9 -1.77 -0.29 -20.77
CA MET A 9 -2.36 -0.80 -19.55
C MET A 9 -1.31 -1.31 -18.59
N GLN A 10 -0.22 -1.78 -19.12
CA GLN A 10 0.85 -2.24 -18.26
C GLN A 10 1.42 -1.12 -17.42
N GLU A 11 1.52 0.06 -17.97
CA GLU A 11 2.02 1.18 -17.21
C GLU A 11 1.11 1.48 -16.05
N SER A 12 -0.17 1.46 -16.30
CA SER A 12 -1.11 1.78 -15.24
C SER A 12 -1.19 0.69 -14.20
N SER A 13 -0.63 -0.48 -14.48
CA SER A 13 -0.68 -1.57 -13.53
C SER A 13 0.55 -1.63 -12.64
N VAL A 14 1.50 -0.72 -12.81
CA VAL A 14 2.67 -0.70 -11.92
C VAL A 14 2.25 -0.21 -10.56
N LEU A 15 2.53 -1.02 -9.55
CA LEU A 15 2.20 -0.69 -8.17
C LEU A 15 3.46 -0.74 -7.32
N TRP A 16 3.47 0.11 -6.31
CA TRP A 16 4.59 0.21 -5.38
C TRP A 16 4.17 -0.45 -4.08
N GLU A 17 4.86 -1.50 -3.70
CA GLU A 17 4.45 -2.34 -2.59
C GLU A 17 5.24 -2.03 -1.33
N ILE A 18 4.52 -1.95 -0.20
CA ILE A 18 5.13 -1.89 1.13
C ILE A 18 4.59 -3.07 1.91
N LYS A 19 5.49 -3.86 2.48
CA LYS A 19 5.12 -5.01 3.30
C LYS A 19 5.47 -4.72 4.74
N ILE A 20 4.51 -4.91 5.63
CA ILE A 20 4.73 -4.75 7.06
C ILE A 20 4.48 -6.09 7.72
N PRO A 21 5.52 -6.74 8.26
CA PRO A 21 5.34 -8.02 8.93
C PRO A 21 4.40 -7.87 10.12
N TRP A 22 3.72 -8.96 10.48
CA TRP A 22 2.73 -8.88 11.55
C TRP A 22 3.33 -8.55 12.91
N HIS A 23 4.58 -8.92 13.18
CA HIS A 23 5.31 -8.58 14.41
C HIS A 23 4.64 -9.10 15.68
N ASN A 24 3.70 -10.02 15.58
CA ASN A 24 2.93 -10.51 16.72
C ASN A 24 2.23 -9.38 17.47
N GLN A 25 1.85 -8.34 16.78
CA GLN A 25 1.16 -7.20 17.38
C GLN A 25 -0.33 -7.47 17.45
N ASP A 26 -1.00 -6.79 18.39
CA ASP A 26 -2.42 -6.98 18.57
C ASP A 26 -3.23 -6.10 17.60
N ASN A 27 -4.55 -6.21 17.72
CA ASN A 27 -5.45 -5.49 16.85
C ASN A 27 -5.34 -3.98 17.02
N ASN A 28 -5.07 -3.51 18.22
CA ASN A 28 -4.94 -2.08 18.46
C ASN A 28 -3.78 -1.49 17.69
N TRP A 29 -2.66 -2.20 17.69
CA TRP A 29 -1.48 -1.77 16.95
C TRP A 29 -1.79 -1.65 15.47
N TRP A 30 -2.50 -2.63 14.92
CA TRP A 30 -2.83 -2.63 13.50
C TRP A 30 -3.89 -1.58 13.17
N ASN A 31 -4.86 -1.38 14.07
CA ASN A 31 -5.84 -0.33 13.87
C ASN A 31 -5.17 1.05 13.84
N GLU A 32 -4.20 1.28 14.71
CA GLU A 32 -3.48 2.54 14.72
C GLU A 32 -2.64 2.70 13.46
N THR A 33 -2.00 1.64 13.00
CA THR A 33 -1.22 1.69 11.78
C THR A 33 -2.10 2.05 10.59
N CYS A 34 -3.24 1.39 10.46
CA CYS A 34 -4.16 1.70 9.39
C CYS A 34 -4.75 3.10 9.52
N ALA A 35 -5.01 3.55 10.73
CA ALA A 35 -5.54 4.90 10.95
C ALA A 35 -4.54 5.95 10.51
N ASP A 36 -3.25 5.72 10.75
CA ASP A 36 -2.22 6.66 10.30
C ASP A 36 -2.20 6.75 8.77
N VAL A 37 -2.33 5.63 8.10
CA VAL A 37 -2.36 5.62 6.63
C VAL A 37 -3.61 6.35 6.13
N VAL A 38 -4.75 6.08 6.73
CA VAL A 38 -6.00 6.75 6.33
C VAL A 38 -5.92 8.25 6.57
N ALA A 39 -5.29 8.67 7.67
CA ALA A 39 -5.18 10.10 7.98
C ALA A 39 -4.40 10.86 6.91
N VAL A 40 -3.43 10.21 6.28
CA VAL A 40 -2.59 10.86 5.28
C VAL A 40 -3.14 10.67 3.87
N PHE A 41 -3.61 9.45 3.56
CA PHE A 41 -3.94 9.08 2.18
C PHE A 41 -5.43 8.92 1.92
N GLY A 42 -6.26 8.97 2.95
CA GLY A 42 -7.68 8.70 2.80
C GLY A 42 -7.98 7.22 2.85
N LEU A 43 -9.22 6.88 2.60
CA LEU A 43 -9.63 5.49 2.58
C LEU A 43 -9.03 4.76 1.38
N PRO A 44 -8.80 3.46 1.50
CA PRO A 44 -8.28 2.69 0.36
C PRO A 44 -9.24 2.71 -0.81
N GLY A 45 -8.68 2.61 -2.00
CA GLY A 45 -9.47 2.62 -3.22
C GLY A 45 -8.63 3.13 -4.37
N GLU A 46 -8.69 4.44 -4.63
CA GLU A 46 -8.04 4.99 -5.81
C GLU A 46 -6.56 5.22 -5.64
N ARG A 47 -6.14 5.71 -4.49
CA ARG A 47 -4.72 6.02 -4.29
C ARG A 47 -3.92 4.80 -3.90
N TYR A 48 -4.52 3.92 -3.13
CA TYR A 48 -3.83 2.73 -2.66
C TYR A 48 -4.85 1.67 -2.28
N THR A 49 -4.36 0.44 -2.19
CA THR A 49 -5.14 -0.67 -1.63
C THR A 49 -4.27 -1.39 -0.63
N TYR A 50 -4.88 -2.28 0.17
CA TYR A 50 -4.11 -3.08 1.09
C TYR A 50 -4.65 -4.49 1.10
N HIS A 51 -3.76 -5.43 1.42
CA HIS A 51 -4.12 -6.85 1.45
C HIS A 51 -3.42 -7.52 2.64
N PRO A 52 -4.18 -8.04 3.60
CA PRO A 52 -3.59 -8.87 4.64
C PRO A 52 -3.15 -10.19 4.03
N ARG A 53 -1.95 -10.62 4.37
CA ARG A 53 -1.41 -11.88 3.88
C ARG A 53 -0.97 -12.71 5.07
N TYR A 54 -0.52 -13.93 4.77
CA TYR A 54 -0.15 -14.85 5.83
C TYR A 54 0.95 -14.28 6.73
N GLU A 55 1.94 -13.65 6.15
CA GLU A 55 3.12 -13.19 6.89
C GLU A 55 3.16 -11.69 7.10
N ASP A 56 2.37 -10.93 6.37
CA ASP A 56 2.46 -9.47 6.44
C ASP A 56 1.18 -8.81 5.98
N MET A 57 1.13 -7.50 6.19
CA MET A 57 0.14 -6.64 5.57
C MET A 57 0.83 -5.91 4.43
N ALA A 58 0.27 -6.00 3.23
CA ALA A 58 0.85 -5.34 2.07
C ALA A 58 0.00 -4.15 1.67
N PHE A 59 0.66 -3.02 1.44
CA PHE A 59 0.03 -1.82 0.90
C PHE A 59 0.55 -1.60 -0.52
N TYR A 60 -0.35 -1.28 -1.44
CA TYR A 60 0.00 -1.06 -2.84
C TYR A 60 -0.41 0.33 -3.25
N PHE A 61 0.53 1.11 -3.72
CA PHE A 61 0.31 2.49 -4.11
C PHE A 61 0.44 2.66 -5.62
N ASN A 62 -0.41 3.51 -6.18
CA ASN A 62 -0.36 3.83 -7.60
C ASN A 62 0.74 4.82 -7.91
N SER A 63 1.18 5.58 -6.94
CA SER A 63 2.12 6.68 -7.12
C SER A 63 3.38 6.41 -6.32
N LYS A 64 4.54 6.59 -6.97
CA LYS A 64 5.82 6.45 -6.28
C LYS A 64 5.92 7.45 -5.14
N LYS A 65 5.39 8.65 -5.33
CA LYS A 65 5.44 9.67 -4.31
C LYS A 65 4.69 9.24 -3.06
N ASP A 66 3.49 8.70 -3.23
CA ASP A 66 2.71 8.22 -2.11
C ASP A 66 3.39 7.04 -1.42
N TYR A 67 3.97 6.15 -2.21
CA TYR A 67 4.74 5.03 -1.69
C TYR A 67 5.88 5.52 -0.80
N GLN A 68 6.63 6.51 -1.27
CA GLN A 68 7.75 7.04 -0.49
C GLN A 68 7.28 7.73 0.78
N LEU A 69 6.19 8.48 0.70
CA LEU A 69 5.61 9.12 1.88
C LEU A 69 5.18 8.07 2.91
N CYS A 70 4.55 7.01 2.44
CA CYS A 70 4.09 5.97 3.35
C CYS A 70 5.26 5.23 4.00
N LYS A 71 6.34 5.03 3.26
CA LYS A 71 7.54 4.41 3.84
C LYS A 71 8.08 5.25 4.98
N ILE A 72 8.07 6.56 4.81
CA ILE A 72 8.53 7.46 5.87
C ILE A 72 7.56 7.41 7.05
N LEU A 73 6.27 7.49 6.76
CA LEU A 73 5.25 7.46 7.79
C LEU A 73 5.36 6.22 8.68
N LEU A 74 5.59 5.07 8.06
CA LEU A 74 5.60 3.80 8.77
C LEU A 74 7.00 3.26 9.03
N SER A 75 8.00 4.12 8.95
CA SER A 75 9.38 3.66 9.04
C SER A 75 9.69 2.95 10.35
N ASP A 76 8.99 3.29 11.42
CA ASP A 76 9.21 2.66 12.71
C ASP A 76 8.47 1.32 12.84
N ARG A 77 7.71 0.93 11.83
CA ARG A 77 6.92 -0.30 11.87
C ARG A 77 7.33 -1.33 10.83
N ILE A 78 8.09 -0.90 9.85
CA ILE A 78 8.50 -1.79 8.76
C ILE A 78 9.65 -2.71 9.17
#